data_9124c7750770c2d3798508498196a4d2
#
_entry.id   9124c7750770c2d3798508498196a4d2
#
_cell.length_a   1.000
_cell.length_b   1.000
_cell.length_c   1.000
_cell.angle_alpha   90.00
_cell.angle_beta   90.00
_cell.angle_gamma   90.00
#
_symmetry.space_group_name_H-M   'P 1'
#
loop_
_entity.id
_entity.type
_entity.pdbx_description
1 polymer ?
#
loop_
_entity_poly.entity_id
_entity_poly.type
_entity_poly.pdbx_seq_one_letter_code
_entity_poly.pdbx_strand_id
1 'polypeptide(L)'
;YGLTGRRVFDMGVSTEYEELSRKMVKEFTLKKRFYEDSCAATLYAMLALIGRRAALRSSGVSRGAAKRIDDACVRICDNIASPPSAEELARECCLSLSRFTHLFAEVTGRSYGRFIREVRMSRAEELLRSADMSVREVGEAVGYPDQNYFSRLFRSMTGRSPSEVRREDG
;
A
#
# COMPACT_ATOMS: atom_id res chain seq x y z
N TYR A 1 4.21 13.33 15.02
CA TYR A 1 5.29 12.34 14.89
C TYR A 1 5.93 12.20 16.26
N GLY A 2 5.62 11.13 17.04
CA GLY A 2 6.00 10.93 18.43
C GLY A 2 7.49 10.63 18.68
N LEU A 3 8.40 11.38 18.10
CA LEU A 3 9.84 11.25 18.29
C LEU A 3 10.31 12.24 19.37
N THR A 4 9.88 12.03 20.61
CA THR A 4 10.40 12.79 21.76
C THR A 4 11.51 11.98 22.46
N GLY A 5 12.73 12.48 22.39
CA GLY A 5 13.91 11.94 23.07
C GLY A 5 14.95 11.32 22.13
N ARG A 6 16.21 11.25 22.58
CA ARG A 6 17.33 10.56 21.89
C ARG A 6 17.06 9.04 21.87
N ARG A 7 16.35 8.55 20.86
CA ARG A 7 16.20 7.12 20.62
C ARG A 7 17.02 6.72 19.40
N VAL A 8 18.02 5.90 19.60
CA VAL A 8 18.70 5.20 18.50
C VAL A 8 17.72 4.14 18.01
N PHE A 9 17.24 4.30 16.76
CA PHE A 9 16.41 3.30 16.11
C PHE A 9 17.33 2.35 15.34
N ASP A 10 17.48 1.14 15.84
CA ASP A 10 18.05 0.07 15.03
C ASP A 10 17.06 -0.28 13.91
N MET A 11 17.33 0.19 12.69
CA MET A 11 16.51 -0.07 11.50
C MET A 11 16.70 -1.48 10.97
N GLY A 12 17.71 -2.22 11.45
CA GLY A 12 18.15 -3.46 10.83
C GLY A 12 18.51 -3.25 9.36
N VAL A 13 18.84 -4.32 8.66
CA VAL A 13 19.03 -4.28 7.20
C VAL A 13 17.65 -4.10 6.55
N SER A 14 17.39 -2.93 5.97
CA SER A 14 16.18 -2.60 5.23
C SER A 14 16.56 -2.16 3.83
N THR A 15 16.35 -3.04 2.87
CA THR A 15 16.62 -2.76 1.45
C THR A 15 15.93 -1.48 0.99
N GLU A 16 14.67 -1.28 1.40
CA GLU A 16 13.88 -0.08 1.06
C GLU A 16 14.52 1.20 1.63
N TYR A 17 15.02 1.16 2.88
CA TYR A 17 15.69 2.32 3.48
C TYR A 17 17.04 2.61 2.79
N GLU A 18 17.79 1.57 2.43
CA GLU A 18 19.06 1.72 1.69
C GLU A 18 18.84 2.28 0.30
N GLU A 19 17.78 1.87 -0.40
CA GLU A 19 17.41 2.40 -1.71
C GLU A 19 17.05 3.88 -1.65
N LEU A 20 16.22 4.28 -0.67
CA LEU A 20 15.89 5.68 -0.44
C LEU A 20 17.13 6.50 -0.07
N SER A 21 18.03 5.95 0.76
CA SER A 21 19.27 6.62 1.11
C SER A 21 20.17 6.83 -0.11
N ARG A 22 20.32 5.82 -0.95
CA ARG A 22 21.09 5.92 -2.21
C ARG A 22 20.46 6.93 -3.17
N LYS A 23 19.13 6.93 -3.30
CA LYS A 23 18.39 7.91 -4.11
C LYS A 23 18.65 9.33 -3.62
N MET A 24 18.54 9.58 -2.32
CA MET A 24 18.77 10.89 -1.73
C MET A 24 20.21 11.39 -1.97
N VAL A 25 21.22 10.53 -1.75
CA VAL A 25 22.63 10.87 -2.02
C VAL A 25 22.83 11.20 -3.49
N LYS A 26 22.25 10.43 -4.41
CA LYS A 26 22.35 10.65 -5.86
C LYS A 26 21.73 11.99 -6.25
N GLU A 27 20.52 12.31 -5.79
CA GLU A 27 19.86 13.58 -6.08
C GLU A 27 20.66 14.77 -5.54
N PHE A 28 21.13 14.66 -4.29
CA PHE A 28 21.95 15.70 -3.66
C PHE A 28 23.31 15.92 -4.36
N THR A 29 23.90 14.86 -4.89
CA THR A 29 25.19 14.93 -5.61
C THR A 29 25.02 15.53 -7.00
N LEU A 30 23.98 15.12 -7.75
CA LEU A 30 23.77 15.55 -9.14
C LEU A 30 23.12 16.93 -9.25
N LYS A 31 22.44 17.40 -8.22
CA LYS A 31 21.76 18.71 -8.14
C LYS A 31 20.97 19.07 -9.40
N LYS A 32 20.21 18.11 -9.96
CA LYS A 32 19.33 18.36 -11.09
C LYS A 32 18.21 19.34 -10.72
N ARG A 33 17.54 19.92 -11.71
CA ARG A 33 16.38 20.79 -11.46
C ARG A 33 15.40 20.08 -10.50
N PHE A 34 14.93 20.78 -9.46
CA PHE A 34 14.04 20.27 -8.40
C PHE A 34 14.67 19.19 -7.48
N TYR A 35 16.00 19.14 -7.36
CA TYR A 35 16.65 18.15 -6.48
C TYR A 35 16.27 18.33 -4.99
N GLU A 36 16.03 19.57 -4.54
CA GLU A 36 15.61 19.85 -3.16
C GLU A 36 14.24 19.24 -2.85
N ASP A 37 13.27 19.38 -3.77
CA ASP A 37 11.96 18.76 -3.65
C ASP A 37 12.04 17.24 -3.66
N SER A 38 12.89 16.67 -4.52
CA SER A 38 13.15 15.23 -4.58
C SER A 38 13.80 14.70 -3.30
N CYS A 39 14.76 15.43 -2.73
CA CYS A 39 15.36 15.11 -1.44
C CYS A 39 14.35 15.21 -0.30
N ALA A 40 13.52 16.25 -0.27
CA ALA A 40 12.45 16.41 0.73
C ALA A 40 11.45 15.26 0.67
N ALA A 41 10.96 14.90 -0.52
CA ALA A 41 10.06 13.76 -0.72
C ALA A 41 10.69 12.43 -0.25
N THR A 42 11.97 12.22 -0.56
CA THR A 42 12.71 11.02 -0.12
C THR A 42 12.87 10.99 1.40
N LEU A 43 13.16 12.13 2.03
CA LEU A 43 13.23 12.23 3.49
C LEU A 43 11.88 11.93 4.15
N TYR A 44 10.77 12.44 3.61
CA TYR A 44 9.44 12.10 4.12
C TYR A 44 9.14 10.60 4.01
N ALA A 45 9.52 9.94 2.93
CA ALA A 45 9.39 8.48 2.77
C ALA A 45 10.21 7.74 3.84
N MET A 46 11.45 8.16 4.10
CA MET A 46 12.31 7.57 5.15
C MET A 46 11.70 7.76 6.55
N LEU A 47 11.17 8.94 6.86
CA LEU A 47 10.49 9.20 8.14
C LEU A 47 9.21 8.36 8.30
N ALA A 48 8.45 8.16 7.23
CA ALA A 48 7.28 7.29 7.26
C ALA A 48 7.65 5.83 7.53
N LEU A 49 8.77 5.32 6.96
CA LEU A 49 9.29 3.98 7.26
C LEU A 49 9.70 3.85 8.74
N ILE A 50 10.41 4.84 9.27
CA ILE A 50 10.80 4.87 10.70
C ILE A 50 9.54 4.86 11.59
N GLY A 51 8.55 5.71 11.28
CA GLY A 51 7.31 5.79 12.03
C GLY A 51 6.52 4.48 12.04
N ARG A 52 6.37 3.83 10.88
CA ARG A 52 5.74 2.50 10.77
C ARG A 52 6.46 1.45 11.62
N ARG A 53 7.79 1.41 11.58
CA ARG A 53 8.59 0.47 12.38
C ARG A 53 8.53 0.75 13.87
N ALA A 54 8.52 2.02 14.26
CA ALA A 54 8.35 2.40 15.66
C ALA A 54 6.98 1.96 16.21
N ALA A 55 5.92 2.14 15.43
CA ALA A 55 4.58 1.68 15.78
C ALA A 55 4.51 0.16 15.94
N LEU A 56 5.09 -0.62 15.00
CA LEU A 56 5.15 -2.09 15.10
C LEU A 56 5.95 -2.57 16.33
N ARG A 57 7.00 -1.87 16.72
CA ARG A 57 7.75 -2.21 17.94
C ARG A 57 6.95 -1.98 19.22
N SER A 58 6.15 -0.91 19.27
CA SER A 58 5.30 -0.61 20.44
C SER A 58 4.15 -1.62 20.57
N SER A 59 3.73 -2.25 19.49
CA SER A 59 2.68 -3.28 19.47
C SER A 59 3.19 -4.69 19.81
N GLY A 60 4.52 -4.88 19.92
CA GLY A 60 5.11 -6.19 20.22
C GLY A 60 5.12 -7.16 19.04
N VAL A 61 4.80 -6.71 17.81
CA VAL A 61 4.86 -7.52 16.59
C VAL A 61 6.31 -7.84 16.25
N SER A 62 6.63 -9.12 16.14
CA SER A 62 7.97 -9.56 15.72
C SER A 62 8.23 -9.20 14.26
N ARG A 63 9.51 -8.96 13.92
CA ARG A 63 9.95 -8.63 12.56
C ARG A 63 9.55 -9.70 11.53
N GLY A 64 9.63 -10.98 11.93
CA GLY A 64 9.20 -12.10 11.07
C GLY A 64 7.70 -12.16 10.86
N ALA A 65 6.91 -11.76 11.85
CA ALA A 65 5.45 -11.68 11.72
C ALA A 65 5.04 -10.53 10.79
N ALA A 66 5.65 -9.36 10.93
CA ALA A 66 5.40 -8.24 10.03
C ALA A 66 5.76 -8.59 8.58
N LYS A 67 6.92 -9.21 8.34
CA LYS A 67 7.32 -9.64 7.00
C LYS A 67 6.31 -10.59 6.36
N ARG A 68 5.76 -11.56 7.10
CA ARG A 68 4.74 -12.47 6.55
C ARG A 68 3.47 -11.73 6.11
N ILE A 69 3.10 -10.66 6.82
CA ILE A 69 1.97 -9.82 6.40
C ILE A 69 2.32 -8.99 5.16
N ASP A 70 3.54 -8.46 5.07
CA ASP A 70 3.99 -7.74 3.87
C ASP A 70 3.98 -8.66 2.64
N ASP A 71 4.48 -9.90 2.77
CA ASP A 71 4.43 -10.91 1.71
C ASP A 71 2.97 -11.24 1.32
N ALA A 72 2.05 -11.31 2.28
CA ALA A 72 0.62 -11.50 2.03
C ALA A 72 0.01 -10.29 1.27
N CYS A 73 0.40 -9.06 1.61
CA CYS A 73 -0.04 -7.86 0.88
C CYS A 73 0.42 -7.87 -0.58
N VAL A 74 1.65 -8.29 -0.86
CA VAL A 74 2.16 -8.43 -2.23
C VAL A 74 1.29 -9.43 -3.01
N ARG A 75 1.01 -10.60 -2.45
CA ARG A 75 0.15 -11.61 -3.09
C ARG A 75 -1.26 -11.13 -3.37
N ILE A 76 -1.84 -10.31 -2.48
CA ILE A 76 -3.15 -9.68 -2.72
C ILE A 76 -3.07 -8.73 -3.91
N CYS A 77 -2.02 -7.89 -3.96
CA CYS A 77 -1.84 -6.93 -5.04
C CYS A 77 -1.63 -7.62 -6.41
N ASP A 78 -0.85 -8.70 -6.45
CA ASP A 78 -0.58 -9.47 -7.67
C ASP A 78 -1.84 -10.18 -8.21
N ASN A 79 -2.82 -10.46 -7.35
CA ASN A 79 -4.04 -11.20 -7.69
C ASN A 79 -5.32 -10.39 -7.38
N ILE A 80 -5.31 -9.09 -7.63
CA ILE A 80 -6.35 -8.18 -7.10
C ILE A 80 -7.76 -8.47 -7.61
N ALA A 81 -7.92 -9.06 -8.80
CA ALA A 81 -9.22 -9.47 -9.33
C ALA A 81 -9.83 -10.64 -8.53
N SER A 82 -8.99 -11.58 -8.07
CA SER A 82 -9.39 -12.74 -7.27
C SER A 82 -8.35 -13.00 -6.17
N PRO A 83 -8.26 -12.13 -5.14
CA PRO A 83 -7.24 -12.24 -4.12
C PRO A 83 -7.44 -13.50 -3.26
N PRO A 84 -6.35 -14.10 -2.74
CA PRO A 84 -6.45 -15.21 -1.80
C PRO A 84 -7.35 -14.85 -0.61
N SER A 85 -8.08 -15.80 -0.06
CA SER A 85 -8.90 -15.56 1.14
C SER A 85 -8.04 -15.31 2.39
N ALA A 86 -8.64 -14.71 3.42
CA ALA A 86 -7.95 -14.51 4.69
C ALA A 86 -7.55 -15.85 5.34
N GLU A 87 -8.37 -16.90 5.13
CA GLU A 87 -8.12 -18.26 5.60
C GLU A 87 -6.90 -18.89 4.90
N GLU A 88 -6.77 -18.69 3.59
CA GLU A 88 -5.62 -19.18 2.82
C GLU A 88 -4.33 -18.50 3.28
N LEU A 89 -4.34 -17.18 3.37
CA LEU A 89 -3.19 -16.42 3.85
C LEU A 89 -2.83 -16.74 5.30
N ALA A 90 -3.81 -16.95 6.17
CA ALA A 90 -3.57 -17.37 7.55
C ALA A 90 -2.84 -18.72 7.60
N ARG A 91 -3.26 -19.71 6.80
CA ARG A 91 -2.59 -21.01 6.70
C ARG A 91 -1.14 -20.88 6.22
N GLU A 92 -0.91 -20.08 5.19
CA GLU A 92 0.45 -19.83 4.67
C GLU A 92 1.35 -19.14 5.68
N CYS A 93 0.79 -18.21 6.46
CA CYS A 93 1.50 -17.57 7.56
C CYS A 93 1.69 -18.47 8.80
N CYS A 94 1.19 -19.72 8.79
CA CYS A 94 1.14 -20.62 9.95
C CYS A 94 0.44 -19.97 11.16
N LEU A 95 -0.67 -19.26 10.90
CA LEU A 95 -1.48 -18.57 11.91
C LEU A 95 -2.92 -19.07 11.90
N SER A 96 -3.61 -18.96 13.05
CA SER A 96 -5.07 -19.03 13.05
C SER A 96 -5.66 -17.83 12.31
N LEU A 97 -6.86 -17.95 11.75
CA LEU A 97 -7.56 -16.86 11.08
C LEU A 97 -7.68 -15.61 11.97
N SER A 98 -8.07 -15.81 13.24
CA SER A 98 -8.20 -14.73 14.21
C SER A 98 -6.85 -14.01 14.43
N ARG A 99 -5.75 -14.76 14.59
CA ARG A 99 -4.43 -14.18 14.77
C ARG A 99 -3.94 -13.45 13.52
N PHE A 100 -4.21 -14.02 12.34
CA PHE A 100 -3.88 -13.39 11.07
C PHE A 100 -4.62 -12.06 10.88
N THR A 101 -5.95 -12.04 11.05
CA THR A 101 -6.75 -10.84 10.85
C THR A 101 -6.38 -9.72 11.82
N HIS A 102 -6.07 -10.07 13.09
CA HIS A 102 -5.59 -9.10 14.07
C HIS A 102 -4.21 -8.55 13.66
N LEU A 103 -3.25 -9.43 13.36
CA LEU A 103 -1.90 -9.04 12.95
C LEU A 103 -1.91 -8.24 11.65
N PHE A 104 -2.75 -8.62 10.68
CA PHE A 104 -2.93 -7.89 9.43
C PHE A 104 -3.40 -6.45 9.69
N ALA A 105 -4.40 -6.29 10.54
CA ALA A 105 -4.89 -4.96 10.90
C ALA A 105 -3.83 -4.14 11.67
N GLU A 106 -3.06 -4.79 12.53
CA GLU A 106 -1.99 -4.14 13.29
C GLU A 106 -0.83 -3.66 12.40
N VAL A 107 -0.42 -4.47 11.43
CA VAL A 107 0.67 -4.15 10.49
C VAL A 107 0.23 -3.14 9.43
N THR A 108 -0.95 -3.33 8.84
CA THR A 108 -1.43 -2.51 7.71
C THR A 108 -2.22 -1.27 8.15
N GLY A 109 -2.69 -1.22 9.40
CA GLY A 109 -3.61 -0.21 9.91
C GLY A 109 -5.05 -0.36 9.38
N ARG A 110 -5.39 -1.48 8.72
CA ARG A 110 -6.67 -1.71 8.03
C ARG A 110 -7.11 -3.15 8.17
N SER A 111 -8.44 -3.38 8.22
CA SER A 111 -8.95 -4.75 8.11
C SER A 111 -8.66 -5.31 6.70
N TYR A 112 -8.55 -6.65 6.60
CA TYR A 112 -8.30 -7.36 5.34
C TYR A 112 -9.24 -6.94 4.19
N GLY A 113 -10.56 -6.92 4.44
CA GLY A 113 -11.53 -6.53 3.44
C GLY A 113 -11.46 -5.04 3.03
N ARG A 114 -11.07 -4.15 3.96
CA ARG A 114 -10.84 -2.74 3.66
C ARG A 114 -9.59 -2.56 2.78
N PHE A 115 -8.52 -3.26 3.10
CA PHE A 115 -7.29 -3.24 2.32
C PHE A 115 -7.53 -3.63 0.86
N ILE A 116 -8.22 -4.78 0.61
CA ILE A 116 -8.56 -5.21 -0.75
C ILE A 116 -9.37 -4.15 -1.49
N ARG A 117 -10.40 -3.59 -0.85
CA ARG A 117 -11.23 -2.56 -1.51
C ARG A 117 -10.41 -1.34 -1.91
N GLU A 118 -9.54 -0.87 -1.03
CA GLU A 118 -8.69 0.30 -1.32
C GLU A 118 -7.70 0.02 -2.44
N VAL A 119 -7.03 -1.14 -2.44
CA VAL A 119 -6.11 -1.53 -3.53
C VAL A 119 -6.85 -1.69 -4.86
N ARG A 120 -8.05 -2.29 -4.86
CA ARG A 120 -8.89 -2.38 -6.06
C ARG A 120 -9.27 -1.02 -6.62
N MET A 121 -9.65 -0.07 -5.77
CA MET A 121 -10.02 1.28 -6.21
C MET A 121 -8.81 2.05 -6.73
N SER A 122 -7.65 1.94 -6.08
CA SER A 122 -6.41 2.54 -6.56
C SER A 122 -6.03 2.00 -7.94
N ARG A 123 -6.08 0.67 -8.13
CA ARG A 123 -5.80 0.04 -9.41
C ARG A 123 -6.81 0.41 -10.49
N ALA A 124 -8.09 0.52 -10.12
CA ALA A 124 -9.13 0.99 -11.04
C ALA A 124 -8.88 2.43 -11.51
N GLU A 125 -8.47 3.31 -10.60
CA GLU A 125 -8.14 4.70 -10.94
C GLU A 125 -6.95 4.78 -11.91
N GLU A 126 -5.91 3.99 -11.70
CA GLU A 126 -4.78 3.87 -12.64
C GLU A 126 -5.23 3.40 -14.03
N LEU A 127 -6.04 2.33 -14.09
CA LEU A 127 -6.54 1.79 -15.37
C LEU A 127 -7.46 2.77 -16.09
N LEU A 128 -8.30 3.51 -15.37
CA LEU A 128 -9.18 4.51 -15.96
C LEU A 128 -8.40 5.67 -16.60
N ARG A 129 -7.21 6.00 -16.09
CA ARG A 129 -6.35 7.07 -16.61
C ARG A 129 -5.43 6.61 -17.71
N SER A 130 -4.86 5.41 -17.62
CA SER A 130 -3.76 4.98 -18.48
C SER A 130 -4.14 3.97 -19.57
N ALA A 131 -5.31 3.33 -19.46
CA ALA A 131 -5.71 2.26 -20.35
C ALA A 131 -6.93 2.64 -21.22
N ASP A 132 -6.92 2.19 -22.47
CA ASP A 132 -8.07 2.28 -23.38
C ASP A 132 -9.09 1.16 -23.08
N MET A 133 -9.57 1.14 -21.82
CA MET A 133 -10.53 0.15 -21.29
C MET A 133 -11.86 0.83 -20.99
N SER A 134 -12.97 0.16 -21.26
CA SER A 134 -14.28 0.63 -20.83
C SER A 134 -14.41 0.57 -19.30
N VAL A 135 -15.35 1.34 -18.70
CA VAL A 135 -15.62 1.28 -17.25
C VAL A 135 -15.97 -0.14 -16.80
N ARG A 136 -16.66 -0.90 -17.64
CA ARG A 136 -17.00 -2.29 -17.39
C ARG A 136 -15.74 -3.17 -17.32
N GLU A 137 -14.88 -3.08 -18.33
CA GLU A 137 -13.62 -3.85 -18.38
C GLU A 137 -12.72 -3.53 -17.19
N VAL A 138 -12.63 -2.25 -16.79
CA VAL A 138 -11.90 -1.87 -15.57
C VAL A 138 -12.51 -2.51 -14.33
N GLY A 139 -13.85 -2.49 -14.20
CA GLY A 139 -14.54 -3.16 -13.09
C GLY A 139 -14.22 -4.65 -13.02
N GLU A 140 -14.30 -5.35 -14.15
CA GLU A 140 -13.96 -6.78 -14.28
C GLU A 140 -12.48 -7.03 -13.92
N ALA A 141 -11.57 -6.21 -14.42
CA ALA A 141 -10.13 -6.34 -14.17
C ALA A 141 -9.74 -6.17 -12.70
N VAL A 142 -10.52 -5.41 -11.92
CA VAL A 142 -10.30 -5.25 -10.48
C VAL A 142 -11.23 -6.11 -9.62
N GLY A 143 -11.95 -7.07 -10.22
CA GLY A 143 -12.76 -8.05 -9.51
C GLY A 143 -14.18 -7.58 -9.12
N TYR A 144 -14.75 -6.66 -9.89
CA TYR A 144 -16.15 -6.21 -9.78
C TYR A 144 -16.86 -6.36 -11.13
N PRO A 145 -17.46 -7.53 -11.44
CA PRO A 145 -18.10 -7.78 -12.71
C PRO A 145 -19.40 -6.98 -12.92
N ASP A 146 -20.07 -6.58 -11.83
CA ASP A 146 -21.25 -5.68 -11.92
C ASP A 146 -20.78 -4.23 -12.02
N GLN A 147 -20.90 -3.66 -13.23
CA GLN A 147 -20.52 -2.27 -13.51
C GLN A 147 -21.26 -1.24 -12.66
N ASN A 148 -22.54 -1.48 -12.36
CA ASN A 148 -23.33 -0.54 -11.56
C ASN A 148 -22.88 -0.54 -10.09
N TYR A 149 -22.62 -1.72 -9.55
CA TYR A 149 -22.05 -1.86 -8.21
C TYR A 149 -20.67 -1.23 -8.15
N PHE A 150 -19.79 -1.55 -9.12
CA PHE A 150 -18.45 -0.96 -9.22
C PHE A 150 -18.51 0.56 -9.23
N SER A 151 -19.32 1.17 -10.10
CA SER A 151 -19.40 2.62 -10.24
C SER A 151 -19.87 3.32 -8.97
N ARG A 152 -20.85 2.73 -8.27
CA ARG A 152 -21.32 3.25 -6.97
C ARG A 152 -20.24 3.15 -5.89
N LEU A 153 -19.57 1.99 -5.81
CA LEU A 153 -18.51 1.77 -4.83
C LEU A 153 -17.32 2.71 -5.09
N PHE A 154 -16.91 2.82 -6.34
CA PHE A 154 -15.82 3.69 -6.76
C PHE A 154 -16.10 5.15 -6.37
N ARG A 155 -17.29 5.66 -6.72
CA ARG A 155 -17.70 7.02 -6.34
C ARG A 155 -17.76 7.23 -4.82
N SER A 156 -18.26 6.23 -4.09
CA SER A 156 -18.31 6.29 -2.61
C SER A 156 -16.93 6.38 -1.97
N MET A 157 -15.92 5.74 -2.57
CA MET A 157 -14.57 5.68 -2.02
C MET A 157 -13.65 6.80 -2.51
N THR A 158 -13.82 7.27 -3.74
CA THR A 158 -12.94 8.27 -4.37
C THR A 158 -13.57 9.68 -4.46
N GLY A 159 -14.88 9.77 -4.23
CA GLY A 159 -15.65 11.00 -4.39
C GLY A 159 -16.04 11.34 -5.84
N ARG A 160 -15.54 10.60 -6.83
CA ARG A 160 -15.75 10.83 -8.28
C ARG A 160 -16.23 9.56 -8.96
N SER A 161 -16.99 9.72 -10.05
CA SER A 161 -17.38 8.56 -10.87
C SER A 161 -16.22 8.08 -11.75
N PRO A 162 -16.21 6.80 -12.17
CA PRO A 162 -15.22 6.29 -13.11
C PRO A 162 -15.15 7.08 -14.43
N SER A 163 -16.31 7.55 -14.93
CA SER A 163 -16.39 8.33 -16.17
C SER A 163 -15.84 9.75 -16.02
N GLU A 164 -15.90 10.34 -14.81
CA GLU A 164 -15.29 11.64 -14.52
C GLU A 164 -13.77 11.53 -14.52
N VAL A 165 -13.22 10.50 -13.86
CA VAL A 165 -11.75 10.27 -13.81
C VAL A 165 -11.18 10.09 -15.23
N ARG A 166 -11.86 9.35 -16.08
CA ARG A 166 -11.41 9.15 -17.47
C ARG A 166 -11.36 10.43 -18.30
N ARG A 167 -12.32 11.36 -18.10
CA ARG A 167 -12.38 12.62 -18.87
C ARG A 167 -11.35 13.66 -18.48
N GLU A 168 -10.75 13.56 -17.32
CA GLU A 168 -9.73 14.50 -16.86
C GLU A 168 -8.38 14.33 -17.57
N ASP A 169 -8.11 13.16 -18.14
CA ASP A 169 -6.81 12.81 -18.76
C ASP A 169 -6.92 12.64 -20.31
N GLY A 170 -8.08 12.82 -20.91
CA GLY A 170 -8.33 12.76 -22.38
C GLY A 170 -8.72 14.12 -22.94
#